data_acb0222eff03565fdfcfedf2b180ec2b
#
_entry.id   acb0222eff03565fdfcfedf2b180ec2b
#
_cell.length_a   1.000
_cell.length_b   1.000
_cell.length_c   1.000
_cell.angle_alpha   90.00
_cell.angle_beta   90.00
_cell.angle_gamma   90.00
#
_symmetry.space_group_name_H-M   'P 1'
#
loop_
_entity.id
_entity.type
_entity.pdbx_description
1 polymer ?
#
loop_
_entity_poly.entity_id
_entity_poly.type
_entity_poly.pdbx_seq_one_letter_code
_entity_poly.pdbx_strand_id
1 'polypeptide(L)' 'MRVGERVIVDAAVTGDGVHHSGVIEDIYDFARTSIVDVHFDEPTPWGTWGATVTNLGMIRKEEAA' A
#
# COMPACT_ATOMS: atom_id res chain seq x y z
N MET A 1 -2.15 9.42 7.16
CA MET A 1 -1.24 8.96 6.07
C MET A 1 -0.93 10.11 5.14
N ARG A 2 0.23 10.10 4.55
CA ARG A 2 0.64 11.11 3.58
C ARG A 2 1.61 10.55 2.57
N VAL A 3 1.70 11.23 1.44
CA VAL A 3 2.64 10.87 0.37
C VAL A 3 4.07 10.86 0.92
N GLY A 4 4.84 9.84 0.54
CA GLY A 4 6.20 9.62 1.02
C GLY A 4 6.30 8.78 2.28
N GLU A 5 5.19 8.46 2.93
CA GLU A 5 5.20 7.64 4.14
C GLU A 5 5.43 6.17 3.80
N ARG A 6 6.21 5.50 4.62
CA ARG A 6 6.45 4.07 4.47
C ARG A 6 5.32 3.28 5.13
N VAL A 7 4.83 2.29 4.40
CA VAL A 7 3.69 1.47 4.84
C VAL A 7 3.90 0.01 4.48
N ILE A 8 3.09 -0.84 5.12
CA ILE A 8 3.01 -2.26 4.79
C ILE A 8 1.59 -2.53 4.28
N VAL A 9 1.50 -3.11 3.09
CA VAL A 9 0.24 -3.48 2.45
C VAL A 9 -0.06 -4.95 2.75
N ASP A 10 -1.29 -5.23 3.19
CA ASP A 10 -1.73 -6.58 3.53
C ASP A 10 -1.68 -7.49 2.31
N ALA A 11 -1.34 -8.76 2.55
CA ALA A 11 -1.27 -9.79 1.52
C ALA A 11 -2.59 -9.96 0.74
N ALA A 12 -3.71 -9.66 1.36
CA ALA A 12 -5.02 -9.76 0.70
C ALA A 12 -5.20 -8.76 -0.44
N VAL A 13 -4.46 -7.64 -0.43
CA VAL A 13 -4.57 -6.63 -1.48
C VAL A 13 -4.04 -7.12 -2.81
N THR A 14 -2.89 -7.81 -2.77
CA THR A 14 -2.26 -8.35 -3.99
C THR A 14 -2.73 -9.75 -4.31
N GLY A 15 -3.18 -10.49 -3.31
CA GLY A 15 -3.61 -11.87 -3.48
C GLY A 15 -2.47 -12.88 -3.61
N ASP A 16 -1.23 -12.45 -3.40
CA ASP A 16 -0.05 -13.33 -3.51
C ASP A 16 0.36 -13.97 -2.18
N GLY A 17 -0.35 -13.69 -1.11
CA GLY A 17 -0.07 -14.24 0.21
C GLY A 17 1.10 -13.60 0.94
N VAL A 18 1.64 -12.51 0.44
CA VAL A 18 2.80 -11.82 1.01
C VAL A 18 2.44 -10.37 1.34
N HIS A 19 2.84 -9.92 2.52
CA HIS A 19 2.77 -8.51 2.87
C HIS A 19 3.88 -7.75 2.14
N HIS A 20 3.56 -6.58 1.59
CA HIS A 20 4.52 -5.78 0.85
C HIS A 20 4.80 -4.46 1.54
N SER A 21 6.07 -4.14 1.71
CA SER A 21 6.50 -2.82 2.17
C SER A 21 6.66 -1.89 0.98
N GLY A 22 6.29 -0.65 1.17
CA GLY A 22 6.42 0.34 0.11
C GLY A 22 6.23 1.76 0.60
N VAL A 23 6.11 2.67 -0.34
CA VAL A 23 5.96 4.09 -0.10
C VAL A 23 4.66 4.58 -0.74
N ILE A 24 3.92 5.41 -0.02
CA ILE A 24 2.72 6.04 -0.57
C ILE A 24 3.12 7.03 -1.65
N GLU A 25 2.63 6.81 -2.87
CA GLU A 25 2.86 7.71 -4.00
C GLU A 25 1.80 8.79 -4.13
N ASP A 26 0.53 8.42 -3.93
CA ASP A 26 -0.60 9.32 -4.04
C ASP A 26 -1.70 8.94 -3.06
N ILE A 27 -2.47 9.95 -2.66
CA ILE A 27 -3.65 9.79 -1.82
C ILE A 27 -4.78 10.55 -2.47
N TYR A 28 -5.91 9.87 -2.68
CA TYR A 28 -7.12 10.46 -3.23
C TYR A 28 -8.21 10.42 -2.16
N ASP A 29 -8.61 11.58 -1.66
CA ASP A 29 -9.64 11.69 -0.64
C ASP A 29 -10.99 11.97 -1.28
N PHE A 30 -11.97 11.14 -0.95
CA PHE A 30 -13.37 11.32 -1.32
C PHE A 30 -14.20 11.56 -0.06
N ALA A 31 -15.44 11.98 -0.22
CA ALA A 31 -16.28 12.38 0.90
C ALA A 31 -16.37 11.36 2.05
N ARG A 32 -16.24 10.07 1.78
CA ARG A 32 -16.37 9.00 2.79
C ARG A 32 -15.28 7.96 2.75
N THR A 33 -14.31 8.12 1.88
CA THR A 33 -13.25 7.12 1.72
C THR A 33 -11.99 7.76 1.19
N SER A 34 -10.88 7.07 1.36
CA SER A 34 -9.62 7.45 0.76
C SER A 34 -9.08 6.28 -0.04
N ILE A 35 -8.44 6.58 -1.14
CA ILE A 35 -7.73 5.60 -1.97
C ILE A 35 -6.26 5.96 -1.93
N VAL A 36 -5.42 4.96 -1.71
CA VAL A 36 -3.97 5.16 -1.55
C VAL A 36 -3.23 4.34 -2.59
N ASP A 37 -2.38 5.00 -3.37
CA ASP A 37 -1.47 4.32 -4.29
C ASP A 37 -0.15 4.08 -3.60
N VAL A 38 0.30 2.84 -3.58
CA VAL A 38 1.56 2.42 -2.94
C VAL A 38 2.50 1.84 -3.98
N HIS A 39 3.75 2.30 -3.96
CA HIS A 39 4.83 1.71 -4.75
C HIS A 39 5.64 0.79 -3.85
N PHE A 40 5.75 -0.48 -4.23
CA PHE A 40 6.45 -1.49 -3.44
C PHE A 40 7.96 -1.37 -3.57
N ASP A 41 8.69 -1.77 -2.52
CA ASP A 41 10.15 -1.85 -2.54
C ASP A 41 10.63 -2.96 -3.48
N GLU A 42 9.85 -4.04 -3.60
CA GLU A 42 10.13 -5.17 -4.47
C GLU A 42 8.86 -5.57 -5.21
N PRO A 43 8.98 -6.09 -6.44
CA PRO A 43 7.80 -6.48 -7.19
C PRO A 43 7.14 -7.74 -6.61
N THR A 44 5.85 -7.90 -6.90
CA THR A 44 5.16 -9.17 -6.63
C THR A 44 5.72 -10.27 -7.54
N PRO A 45 5.41 -11.56 -7.25
CA PRO A 45 5.81 -12.66 -8.13
C PRO A 45 5.34 -12.50 -9.59
N TRP A 46 4.31 -11.69 -9.81
CA TRP A 46 3.78 -11.42 -11.15
C TRP A 46 4.40 -10.19 -11.81
N GLY A 47 5.40 -9.57 -11.18
CA GLY A 47 6.06 -8.39 -11.71
C GLY A 47 5.34 -7.08 -11.45
N THR A 48 4.37 -7.06 -10.55
CA THR A 48 3.64 -5.85 -10.17
C THR A 48 4.43 -5.06 -9.12
N TRP A 49 4.64 -3.77 -9.36
CA TRP A 49 5.41 -2.89 -8.49
C TRP A 49 4.59 -2.01 -7.57
N GLY A 50 3.30 -2.20 -7.52
CA GLY A 50 2.46 -1.37 -6.68
C GLY A 50 1.02 -1.83 -6.63
N ALA A 51 0.23 -1.16 -5.82
CA ALA A 51 -1.20 -1.42 -5.69
C ALA A 51 -1.95 -0.17 -5.30
N THR A 52 -3.22 -0.13 -5.69
CA THR A 52 -4.17 0.88 -5.23
C THR A 52 -4.98 0.26 -4.09
N VAL A 53 -4.85 0.84 -2.89
CA VAL A 53 -5.52 0.33 -1.71
C VAL A 53 -6.77 1.15 -1.43
N THR A 54 -7.93 0.52 -1.51
CA THR A 54 -9.23 1.17 -1.28
C THR A 54 -9.76 0.95 0.12
N ASN A 55 -9.23 -0.04 0.83
CA ASN A 55 -9.60 -0.33 2.21
C ASN A 55 -8.41 -0.03 3.12
N LEU A 56 -8.48 1.06 3.86
CA LEU A 56 -7.38 1.48 4.72
C LEU A 56 -7.08 0.50 5.86
N GLY A 57 -7.97 -0.44 6.14
CA GLY A 57 -7.69 -1.55 7.05
C GLY A 57 -6.65 -2.53 6.52
N MET A 58 -6.36 -2.49 5.23
CA MET A 58 -5.37 -3.35 4.56
C MET A 58 -3.99 -2.71 4.44
N ILE A 59 -3.80 -1.55 5.04
CA ILE A 59 -2.53 -0.83 5.00
C ILE A 59 -2.21 -0.34 6.40
N ARG A 60 -0.93 -0.41 6.79
CA ARG A 60 -0.49 0.09 8.09
C ARG A 60 0.86 0.77 7.95
N LYS A 61 1.13 1.68 8.88
CA LYS A 61 2.40 2.36 8.93
C LYS A 61 3.52 1.37 9.24
N GLU A 62 4.60 1.44 8.48
CA GLU A 62 5.80 0.67 8.78
C GLU A 62 6.61 1.40 9.83
N GLU A 63 6.78 0.80 10.99
CA GLU A 63 7.57 1.39 12.05
C GLU A 63 9.05 1.09 11.83
N ALA A 64 9.87 2.13 11.97
CA ALA A 64 11.31 1.96 11.93
C ALA A 64 11.75 1.18 13.16
N ALA A 65 12.59 0.19 12.94
CA ALA A 65 13.17 -0.60 14.03
C ALA A 65 14.16 0.25 14.83
#